data_6e2eca59121f70faf3998f5b4ae896d2
#
_entry.id   6e2eca59121f70faf3998f5b4ae896d2
#
_cell.length_a   1.000
_cell.length_b   1.000
_cell.length_c   1.000
_cell.angle_alpha   90.00
_cell.angle_beta   90.00
_cell.angle_gamma   90.00
#
_symmetry.space_group_name_H-M   'P 1'
#
loop_
_entity.id
_entity.type
_entity.pdbx_description
1 polymer ?
#
loop_
_entity_poly.entity_id
_entity_poly.type
_entity_poly.pdbx_seq_one_letter_code
_entity_poly.pdbx_strand_id
1 'polypeptide(L)'
;MPCGMNWSPFLGVNPVRRLQRTGMAAMMTVYGPRNAAEKMIAGVVRRHDTVAGTAPDGEAYHANDRKLLDWVQATAAYGFAEAYNRYVHPLGEEGLSQVFAEGADTARLYGAAGAPVSWGGWKELLHARNRNHKPGALVRPRRAR
;
A
#
# COMPACT_ATOMS: atom_id res chain seq x y z
N MET A 1 1.20 33.26 14.77
CA MET A 1 0.85 32.82 13.42
C MET A 1 1.00 31.32 13.36
N PRO A 2 -0.05 30.51 13.23
CA PRO A 2 0.09 29.06 13.13
C PRO A 2 0.61 28.72 11.74
N CYS A 3 1.71 27.98 11.72
CA CYS A 3 2.30 27.43 10.51
C CYS A 3 1.30 26.47 9.87
N GLY A 4 0.64 26.91 8.81
CA GLY A 4 -0.31 26.12 8.05
C GLY A 4 0.39 24.97 7.38
N MET A 5 0.31 23.79 7.99
CA MET A 5 0.56 22.55 7.28
C MET A 5 -0.59 22.36 6.30
N ASN A 6 -0.35 22.76 5.06
CA ASN A 6 -1.28 22.53 3.96
C ASN A 6 -1.29 21.03 3.63
N TRP A 7 -2.02 20.27 4.45
CA TRP A 7 -2.34 18.88 4.15
C TRP A 7 -3.30 18.90 2.97
N SER A 8 -2.75 18.66 1.80
CA SER A 8 -3.26 18.33 0.49
C SER A 8 -4.78 18.07 0.35
N PRO A 9 -5.38 18.29 -0.81
CA PRO A 9 -6.79 18.09 -1.15
C PRO A 9 -7.37 16.68 -0.83
N PHE A 10 -6.52 15.77 -0.35
CA PHE A 10 -6.94 14.46 0.18
C PHE A 10 -7.76 14.53 1.48
N LEU A 11 -7.78 15.64 2.22
CA LEU A 11 -8.54 15.78 3.47
C LEU A 11 -9.99 16.24 3.29
N GLY A 12 -10.41 16.56 2.07
CA GLY A 12 -11.83 16.82 1.77
C GLY A 12 -12.74 15.60 1.84
N VAL A 13 -12.18 14.40 1.99
CA VAL A 13 -12.92 13.15 2.14
C VAL A 13 -12.86 12.71 3.59
N ASN A 14 -14.04 12.55 4.23
CA ASN A 14 -14.17 12.01 5.58
C ASN A 14 -13.25 10.76 5.75
N PRO A 15 -12.22 10.80 6.61
CA PRO A 15 -11.21 9.74 6.72
C PRO A 15 -11.82 8.40 7.15
N VAL A 16 -12.90 8.42 7.93
CA VAL A 16 -13.62 7.21 8.35
C VAL A 16 -14.27 6.53 7.15
N ARG A 17 -14.93 7.28 6.27
CA ARG A 17 -15.51 6.72 5.04
C ARG A 17 -14.45 6.16 4.11
N ARG A 18 -13.29 6.80 4.03
CA ARG A 18 -12.17 6.30 3.23
C ARG A 18 -11.65 4.98 3.79
N LEU A 19 -11.43 4.90 5.10
CA LEU A 19 -11.00 3.67 5.76
C LEU A 19 -12.00 2.53 5.58
N GLN A 20 -13.30 2.81 5.77
CA GLN A 20 -14.37 1.83 5.54
C GLN A 20 -14.37 1.30 4.11
N ARG A 21 -14.24 2.18 3.10
CA ARG A 21 -14.21 1.78 1.68
C ARG A 21 -12.99 0.92 1.36
N THR A 22 -11.83 1.26 1.92
CA THR A 22 -10.60 0.47 1.75
C THR A 22 -10.74 -0.90 2.40
N GLY A 23 -11.26 -0.96 3.62
CA GLY A 23 -11.50 -2.21 4.32
C GLY A 23 -12.52 -3.10 3.59
N MET A 24 -13.63 -2.53 3.12
CA MET A 24 -14.62 -3.27 2.32
C MET A 24 -14.02 -3.80 1.01
N ALA A 25 -13.17 -3.04 0.35
CA ALA A 25 -12.48 -3.49 -0.86
C ALA A 25 -11.53 -4.67 -0.55
N ALA A 26 -10.77 -4.59 0.54
CA ALA A 26 -9.91 -5.69 0.97
C ALA A 26 -10.72 -6.96 1.29
N MET A 27 -11.81 -6.83 2.04
CA MET A 27 -12.69 -7.96 2.37
C MET A 27 -13.35 -8.57 1.12
N MET A 28 -13.81 -7.74 0.19
CA MET A 28 -14.38 -8.22 -1.08
C MET A 28 -13.34 -8.96 -1.93
N THR A 29 -12.10 -8.49 -1.92
CA THR A 29 -11.00 -9.12 -2.65
C THR A 29 -10.70 -10.54 -2.15
N VAL A 30 -10.78 -10.75 -0.82
CA VAL A 30 -10.43 -12.03 -0.20
C VAL A 30 -11.61 -13.00 -0.10
N TYR A 31 -12.78 -12.49 0.25
CA TYR A 31 -13.95 -13.32 0.59
C TYR A 31 -15.12 -13.19 -0.40
N GLY A 32 -15.06 -12.24 -1.31
CA GLY A 32 -16.15 -12.03 -2.28
C GLY A 32 -16.13 -13.03 -3.44
N PRO A 33 -17.27 -13.18 -4.14
CA PRO A 33 -17.29 -13.93 -5.39
C PRO A 33 -16.31 -13.33 -6.41
N ARG A 34 -15.58 -14.19 -7.12
CA ARG A 34 -14.52 -13.77 -8.05
C ARG A 34 -14.96 -12.66 -9.01
N ASN A 35 -16.10 -12.83 -9.66
CA ASN A 35 -16.64 -11.84 -10.60
C ASN A 35 -16.93 -10.48 -9.96
N ALA A 36 -17.39 -10.46 -8.70
CA ALA A 36 -17.65 -9.24 -7.96
C ALA A 36 -16.34 -8.56 -7.54
N ALA A 37 -15.35 -9.34 -7.09
CA ALA A 37 -14.01 -8.85 -6.75
C ALA A 37 -13.32 -8.24 -7.97
N GLU A 38 -13.28 -8.93 -9.11
CA GLU A 38 -12.70 -8.43 -10.35
C GLU A 38 -13.36 -7.12 -10.83
N LYS A 39 -14.71 -7.06 -10.80
CA LYS A 39 -15.45 -5.84 -11.16
C LYS A 39 -15.13 -4.67 -10.22
N MET A 40 -15.04 -4.93 -8.93
CA MET A 40 -14.68 -3.92 -7.92
C MET A 40 -13.26 -3.43 -8.15
N ILE A 41 -12.28 -4.34 -8.34
CA ILE A 41 -10.88 -4.00 -8.61
C ILE A 41 -10.76 -3.14 -9.86
N ALA A 42 -11.40 -3.53 -10.97
CA ALA A 42 -11.43 -2.73 -12.18
C ALA A 42 -12.01 -1.31 -11.94
N GLY A 43 -12.99 -1.18 -11.03
CA GLY A 43 -13.51 0.12 -10.60
C GLY A 43 -12.50 0.96 -9.83
N VAL A 44 -11.66 0.33 -9.01
CA VAL A 44 -10.57 1.01 -8.29
C VAL A 44 -9.50 1.49 -9.27
N VAL A 45 -9.05 0.62 -10.18
CA VAL A 45 -8.05 0.97 -11.21
C VAL A 45 -8.51 2.17 -12.04
N ARG A 46 -9.76 2.17 -12.53
CA ARG A 46 -10.31 3.33 -13.25
C ARG A 46 -10.33 4.62 -12.44
N ARG A 47 -10.52 4.55 -11.11
CA ARG A 47 -10.42 5.75 -10.26
C ARG A 47 -8.99 6.23 -10.14
N HIS A 48 -8.02 5.34 -10.07
CA HIS A 48 -6.62 5.69 -10.05
C HIS A 48 -6.19 6.43 -11.32
N ASP A 49 -6.83 6.17 -12.48
CA ASP A 49 -6.56 6.88 -13.74
C ASP A 49 -6.78 8.40 -13.64
N THR A 50 -7.60 8.83 -12.70
CA THR A 50 -7.89 10.27 -12.48
C THR A 50 -7.06 10.89 -11.37
N VAL A 51 -6.18 10.13 -10.72
CA VAL A 51 -5.40 10.59 -9.57
C VAL A 51 -3.94 10.77 -9.97
N ALA A 52 -3.54 12.02 -10.08
CA ALA A 52 -2.15 12.43 -10.30
C ALA A 52 -1.80 13.60 -9.37
N GLY A 53 -0.52 13.82 -9.14
CA GLY A 53 -0.05 14.92 -8.30
C GLY A 53 1.45 15.08 -8.37
N THR A 54 1.98 15.96 -7.51
CA THR A 54 3.40 16.18 -7.36
C THR A 54 3.79 15.91 -5.91
N ALA A 55 4.80 15.09 -5.71
CA ALA A 55 5.36 14.77 -4.40
C ALA A 55 6.11 15.98 -3.80
N PRO A 56 6.37 16.01 -2.48
CA PRO A 56 7.07 17.14 -1.84
C PRO A 56 8.47 17.42 -2.37
N ASP A 57 9.12 16.45 -3.00
CA ASP A 57 10.43 16.56 -3.67
C ASP A 57 10.34 17.06 -5.11
N GLY A 58 9.12 17.36 -5.60
CA GLY A 58 8.85 17.86 -6.95
C GLY A 58 8.63 16.76 -8.00
N GLU A 59 8.73 15.48 -7.63
CA GLU A 59 8.48 14.38 -8.57
C GLU A 59 6.98 14.25 -8.86
N ALA A 60 6.61 14.21 -10.15
CA ALA A 60 5.24 13.95 -10.56
C ALA A 60 4.91 12.46 -10.37
N TYR A 61 3.72 12.16 -9.86
CA TYR A 61 3.24 10.80 -9.70
C TYR A 61 1.84 10.61 -10.27
N HIS A 62 1.55 9.38 -10.66
CA HIS A 62 0.22 8.92 -11.04
C HIS A 62 -0.16 7.71 -10.16
N ALA A 63 -1.43 7.63 -9.72
CA ALA A 63 -1.84 6.56 -8.78
C ALA A 63 -1.76 5.14 -9.38
N ASN A 64 -1.73 5.00 -10.72
CA ASN A 64 -1.46 3.75 -11.42
C ASN A 64 0.02 3.56 -11.80
N ASP A 65 0.93 4.38 -11.24
CA ASP A 65 2.37 4.12 -11.39
C ASP A 65 2.71 2.74 -10.83
N ARG A 66 3.31 1.90 -11.68
CA ARG A 66 3.61 0.51 -11.35
C ARG A 66 4.48 0.38 -10.11
N LYS A 67 5.51 1.23 -9.96
CA LYS A 67 6.39 1.18 -8.78
C LYS A 67 5.66 1.50 -7.49
N LEU A 68 4.69 2.44 -7.56
CA LEU A 68 3.86 2.77 -6.41
C LEU A 68 2.89 1.64 -6.08
N LEU A 69 2.26 1.04 -7.08
CA LEU A 69 1.34 -0.10 -6.91
C LEU A 69 2.08 -1.32 -6.34
N ASP A 70 3.25 -1.66 -6.88
CA ASP A 70 4.09 -2.75 -6.38
C ASP A 70 4.45 -2.54 -4.91
N TRP A 71 4.82 -1.31 -4.54
CA TRP A 71 5.14 -0.97 -3.15
C TRP A 71 3.93 -1.04 -2.22
N VAL A 72 2.80 -0.48 -2.63
CA VAL A 72 1.55 -0.50 -1.83
C VAL A 72 1.08 -1.93 -1.62
N GLN A 73 1.10 -2.75 -2.66
CA GLN A 73 0.72 -4.15 -2.57
C GLN A 73 1.66 -4.93 -1.64
N ALA A 74 2.96 -4.73 -1.77
CA ALA A 74 3.96 -5.39 -0.93
C ALA A 74 3.80 -5.03 0.56
N THR A 75 3.61 -3.74 0.87
CA THR A 75 3.41 -3.27 2.25
C THR A 75 2.08 -3.73 2.84
N ALA A 76 1.03 -3.82 2.04
CA ALA A 76 -0.26 -4.34 2.48
C ALA A 76 -0.16 -5.85 2.80
N ALA A 77 0.43 -6.65 1.90
CA ALA A 77 0.66 -8.08 2.13
C ALA A 77 1.50 -8.31 3.39
N TYR A 78 2.60 -7.55 3.54
CA TYR A 78 3.41 -7.59 4.76
C TYR A 78 2.62 -7.29 6.02
N GLY A 79 1.87 -6.18 6.03
CA GLY A 79 1.11 -5.74 7.20
C GLY A 79 0.08 -6.77 7.65
N PHE A 80 -0.66 -7.37 6.72
CA PHE A 80 -1.64 -8.41 7.03
C PHE A 80 -0.97 -9.71 7.49
N ALA A 81 0.07 -10.17 6.77
CA ALA A 81 0.80 -11.38 7.11
C ALA A 81 1.46 -11.28 8.49
N GLU A 82 2.13 -10.17 8.79
CA GLU A 82 2.80 -9.95 10.07
C GLU A 82 1.80 -9.82 11.22
N ALA A 83 0.69 -9.12 11.01
CA ALA A 83 -0.36 -9.01 12.03
C ALA A 83 -0.95 -10.41 12.36
N TYR A 84 -1.23 -11.22 11.35
CA TYR A 84 -1.71 -12.60 11.56
C TYR A 84 -0.67 -13.46 12.26
N ASN A 85 0.58 -13.44 11.77
CA ASN A 85 1.72 -14.18 12.33
C ASN A 85 1.95 -13.87 13.82
N ARG A 86 1.78 -12.58 14.20
CA ARG A 86 2.07 -12.12 15.55
C ARG A 86 0.90 -12.30 16.53
N TYR A 87 -0.33 -12.11 16.07
CA TYR A 87 -1.49 -12.00 16.96
C TYR A 87 -2.47 -13.17 16.86
N VAL A 88 -2.40 -13.99 15.80
CA VAL A 88 -3.34 -15.09 15.57
C VAL A 88 -2.62 -16.44 15.62
N HIS A 89 -1.69 -16.66 14.68
CA HIS A 89 -0.97 -17.93 14.58
C HIS A 89 0.38 -17.74 13.91
N PRO A 90 1.49 -18.25 14.49
CA PRO A 90 2.81 -18.20 13.86
C PRO A 90 2.83 -18.95 12.52
N LEU A 91 3.22 -18.26 11.45
CA LEU A 91 3.28 -18.82 10.09
C LEU A 91 4.65 -19.38 9.72
N GLY A 92 5.71 -18.87 10.36
CA GLY A 92 7.07 -19.13 9.90
C GLY A 92 7.38 -18.50 8.52
N GLU A 93 8.61 -18.69 8.03
CA GLU A 93 9.02 -18.08 6.74
C GLU A 93 8.29 -18.71 5.54
N GLU A 94 7.97 -19.97 5.60
CA GLU A 94 7.25 -20.69 4.54
C GLU A 94 5.81 -20.19 4.43
N GLY A 95 5.06 -20.13 5.54
CA GLY A 95 3.69 -19.62 5.56
C GLY A 95 3.63 -18.14 5.17
N LEU A 96 4.60 -17.31 5.62
CA LEU A 96 4.71 -15.92 5.17
C LEU A 96 4.93 -15.85 3.65
N SER A 97 5.79 -16.70 3.09
CA SER A 97 6.01 -16.76 1.63
C SER A 97 4.75 -17.19 0.88
N GLN A 98 3.97 -18.12 1.43
CA GLN A 98 2.71 -18.55 0.84
C GLN A 98 1.69 -17.39 0.76
N VAL A 99 1.58 -16.56 1.79
CA VAL A 99 0.71 -15.37 1.77
C VAL A 99 1.05 -14.43 0.61
N PHE A 100 2.34 -14.20 0.34
CA PHE A 100 2.77 -13.39 -0.80
C PHE A 100 2.45 -14.06 -2.14
N ALA A 101 2.66 -15.37 -2.25
CA ALA A 101 2.38 -16.13 -3.46
C ALA A 101 0.88 -16.12 -3.81
N GLU A 102 0.02 -16.36 -2.83
CA GLU A 102 -1.44 -16.37 -3.00
C GLU A 102 -1.99 -14.98 -3.39
N GLY A 103 -1.37 -13.90 -2.91
CA GLY A 103 -1.73 -12.54 -3.25
C GLY A 103 -1.36 -12.10 -4.68
N ALA A 104 -0.53 -12.88 -5.40
CA ALA A 104 0.06 -12.45 -6.68
C ALA A 104 -0.96 -12.20 -7.78
N ASP A 105 -2.00 -13.02 -7.90
CA ASP A 105 -3.03 -12.86 -8.93
C ASP A 105 -3.86 -11.59 -8.69
N THR A 106 -4.21 -11.34 -7.44
CA THR A 106 -4.88 -10.10 -7.03
C THR A 106 -4.00 -8.87 -7.29
N ALA A 107 -2.72 -8.96 -6.97
CA ALA A 107 -1.76 -7.89 -7.24
C ALA A 107 -1.73 -7.51 -8.72
N ARG A 108 -1.72 -8.50 -9.62
CA ARG A 108 -1.78 -8.27 -11.08
C ARG A 108 -3.06 -7.57 -11.51
N LEU A 109 -4.21 -7.93 -10.93
CA LEU A 109 -5.49 -7.27 -11.23
C LEU A 109 -5.49 -5.78 -10.83
N TYR A 110 -4.77 -5.41 -9.77
CA TYR A 110 -4.55 -4.02 -9.38
C TYR A 110 -3.46 -3.31 -10.19
N GLY A 111 -2.72 -4.01 -11.06
CA GLY A 111 -1.61 -3.47 -11.84
C GLY A 111 -0.23 -3.59 -11.16
N ALA A 112 -0.14 -4.20 -9.99
CA ALA A 112 1.09 -4.42 -9.24
C ALA A 112 1.82 -5.70 -9.68
N ALA A 113 2.16 -5.80 -10.96
CA ALA A 113 2.74 -7.01 -11.53
C ALA A 113 4.20 -7.30 -11.10
N GLY A 114 4.88 -6.33 -10.50
CA GLY A 114 6.23 -6.46 -9.94
C GLY A 114 6.25 -6.61 -8.41
N ALA A 115 5.10 -6.74 -7.76
CA ALA A 115 5.03 -6.98 -6.33
C ALA A 115 5.70 -8.32 -5.96
N PRO A 116 6.39 -8.41 -4.80
CA PRO A 116 7.07 -9.63 -4.40
C PRO A 116 6.06 -10.77 -4.17
N VAL A 117 6.45 -11.97 -4.57
CA VAL A 117 5.65 -13.20 -4.45
C VAL A 117 6.18 -14.14 -3.36
N SER A 118 7.09 -13.66 -2.52
CA SER A 118 7.66 -14.42 -1.40
C SER A 118 8.13 -13.50 -0.29
N TRP A 119 8.30 -14.05 0.90
CA TRP A 119 8.89 -13.36 2.03
C TRP A 119 10.33 -12.89 1.77
N GLY A 120 11.13 -13.71 1.06
CA GLY A 120 12.47 -13.33 0.61
C GLY A 120 12.44 -12.10 -0.31
N GLY A 121 11.59 -12.12 -1.33
CA GLY A 121 11.42 -10.99 -2.25
C GLY A 121 10.96 -9.71 -1.55
N TRP A 122 10.11 -9.81 -0.53
CA TRP A 122 9.76 -8.66 0.31
C TRP A 122 10.99 -8.09 1.05
N LYS A 123 11.79 -8.95 1.68
CA LYS A 123 13.02 -8.52 2.38
C LYS A 123 13.98 -7.79 1.42
N GLU A 124 14.16 -8.31 0.22
CA GLU A 124 15.00 -7.69 -0.83
C GLU A 124 14.46 -6.31 -1.26
N LEU A 125 13.15 -6.21 -1.53
CA LEU A 125 12.49 -4.95 -1.88
C LEU A 125 12.68 -3.90 -0.79
N LEU A 126 12.49 -4.28 0.47
CA LEU A 126 12.66 -3.40 1.62
C LEU A 126 14.13 -2.93 1.75
N HIS A 127 15.11 -3.84 1.61
CA HIS A 127 16.52 -3.50 1.63
C HIS A 127 16.93 -2.57 0.49
N ALA A 128 16.43 -2.81 -0.73
CA ALA A 128 16.69 -1.95 -1.88
C ALA A 128 16.14 -0.54 -1.65
N ARG A 129 14.95 -0.42 -1.09
CA ARG A 129 14.34 0.87 -0.79
C ARG A 129 15.11 1.64 0.29
N ASN A 130 15.51 0.96 1.35
CA ASN A 130 16.30 1.57 2.43
C ASN A 130 17.66 2.09 1.95
N ARG A 131 18.33 1.40 1.02
CA ARG A 131 19.59 1.88 0.42
C ARG A 131 19.39 3.14 -0.42
N ASN A 132 18.24 3.27 -1.09
CA ASN A 132 17.93 4.41 -1.95
C ASN A 132 17.28 5.57 -1.20
N HIS A 133 16.84 5.33 0.02
CA HIS A 133 16.25 6.36 0.86
C HIS A 133 17.38 7.16 1.52
N LYS A 134 17.74 8.32 0.93
CA LYS A 134 18.50 9.34 1.66
C LYS A 134 17.63 9.69 2.88
N PRO A 135 18.15 9.62 4.12
CA PRO A 135 17.37 10.03 5.28
C PRO A 135 17.03 11.51 5.09
N GLY A 136 15.85 11.77 4.60
CA GLY A 136 15.28 13.11 4.58
C GLY A 136 15.30 13.60 6.01
N ALA A 137 15.74 14.82 6.24
CA ALA A 137 15.90 15.44 7.53
C ALA A 137 14.66 15.12 8.39
N LEU A 138 14.83 14.25 9.37
CA LEU A 138 13.85 14.05 10.43
C LEU A 138 13.53 15.43 10.97
N VAL A 139 12.29 15.90 10.76
CA VAL A 139 11.79 17.11 11.40
C VAL A 139 11.92 16.84 12.90
N ARG A 140 12.99 17.34 13.50
CA ARG A 140 13.18 17.29 14.95
C ARG A 140 11.99 18.03 15.56
N PRO A 141 11.21 17.40 16.46
CA PRO A 141 10.20 18.13 17.18
C PRO A 141 10.88 19.29 17.92
N ARG A 142 10.46 20.52 17.65
CA ARG A 142 10.92 21.69 18.42
C ARG A 142 10.56 21.42 19.87
N ARG A 143 11.59 21.30 20.72
CA ARG A 143 11.38 21.34 22.16
C ARG A 143 10.72 22.70 22.48
N ALA A 144 9.51 22.65 23.00
CA ALA A 144 8.88 23.83 23.62
C ALA A 144 9.77 24.27 24.79
N ARG A 145 10.13 25.56 24.83
CA ARG A 145 10.68 26.21 26.01
C ARG A 145 9.54 26.58 26.93
#